data_879287bfef14ccc6f7153b0f3e8bdd76
#
_entry.id   879287bfef14ccc6f7153b0f3e8bdd76
#
_cell.length_a   1.000
_cell.length_b   1.000
_cell.length_c   1.000
_cell.angle_alpha   90.00
_cell.angle_beta   90.00
_cell.angle_gamma   90.00
#
_symmetry.space_group_name_H-M   'P 1'
#
loop_
_entity.id
_entity.type
_entity.pdbx_description
1 polymer ?
#
loop_
_entity_poly.entity_id
_entity_poly.type
_entity_poly.pdbx_seq_one_letter_code
_entity_poly.pdbx_strand_id
1 'polypeptide(L)'
;MAHVIAVAGKGGVGKTTLCGMLIQYLCEKGKGPILAVDADANSNLNEVLGVEVETTLGDVREEIARAELASENPIPAGMSKADYAERRFEDALVEDDDFDLLVMGRTQGKGCYCFVNGLLQTQLAKYQNNYPYIVVDNEAGMEHISRGVLPSMQTAILVSDCSRRGVQAVGRIAELIKECDMHPDTVGLIINRAPGGKLNDGIKEEIEKQGLHLLGVVPQDETVYAVSYTHLTLPTT
;
A
#
# COMPACT_ATOMS: atom_id res chain seq x y z
N MET A 1 13.74 0.71 -14.26
CA MET A 1 12.36 0.33 -13.90
C MET A 1 12.37 0.08 -12.40
N ALA A 2 11.43 0.64 -11.68
CA ALA A 2 11.36 0.52 -10.22
C ALA A 2 11.19 -0.94 -9.77
N HIS A 3 11.72 -1.27 -8.61
CA HIS A 3 11.38 -2.50 -7.91
C HIS A 3 10.12 -2.29 -7.08
N VAL A 4 8.99 -2.82 -7.55
CA VAL A 4 7.69 -2.66 -6.89
C VAL A 4 7.50 -3.75 -5.84
N ILE A 5 7.28 -3.33 -4.60
CA ILE A 5 7.02 -4.20 -3.44
C ILE A 5 5.57 -3.98 -3.01
N ALA A 6 4.74 -5.00 -3.13
CA ALA A 6 3.35 -4.96 -2.69
C ALA A 6 3.21 -5.69 -1.36
N VAL A 7 2.66 -5.03 -0.36
CA VAL A 7 2.37 -5.63 0.96
C VAL A 7 0.88 -5.93 1.04
N ALA A 8 0.53 -7.18 1.27
CA ALA A 8 -0.85 -7.64 1.30
C ALA A 8 -1.12 -8.58 2.49
N GLY A 9 -2.37 -8.69 2.91
CA GLY A 9 -2.75 -9.54 4.03
C GLY A 9 -4.12 -9.15 4.58
N LYS A 10 -4.58 -9.88 5.58
CA LYS A 10 -5.86 -9.62 6.25
C LYS A 10 -5.86 -8.27 6.97
N GLY A 11 -7.04 -7.71 7.22
CA GLY A 11 -7.19 -6.52 8.04
C GLY A 11 -6.61 -6.68 9.45
N GLY A 12 -5.93 -5.67 9.95
CA GLY A 12 -5.40 -5.62 11.31
C GLY A 12 -4.13 -6.43 11.59
N VAL A 13 -3.50 -7.06 10.60
CA VAL A 13 -2.27 -7.85 10.79
C VAL A 13 -0.99 -7.01 10.88
N GLY A 14 -1.07 -5.68 10.65
CA GLY A 14 0.06 -4.75 10.74
C GLY A 14 0.79 -4.53 9.42
N LYS A 15 0.10 -4.61 8.27
CA LYS A 15 0.66 -4.29 6.94
C LYS A 15 1.28 -2.90 6.90
N THR A 16 0.50 -1.89 7.24
CA THR A 16 0.89 -0.47 7.23
C THR A 16 2.13 -0.21 8.09
N THR A 17 2.19 -0.79 9.29
CA THR A 17 3.37 -0.69 10.15
C THR A 17 4.60 -1.31 9.48
N LEU A 18 4.46 -2.50 8.88
CA LEU A 18 5.55 -3.15 8.15
C LEU A 18 5.95 -2.37 6.89
N CYS A 19 5.00 -1.75 6.18
CA CYS A 19 5.31 -0.84 5.08
C CYS A 19 6.16 0.33 5.54
N GLY A 20 5.77 1.02 6.61
CA GLY A 20 6.54 2.14 7.16
C GLY A 20 7.95 1.72 7.56
N MET A 21 8.10 0.59 8.28
CA MET A 21 9.41 0.04 8.65
C MET A 21 10.27 -0.31 7.42
N LEU A 22 9.66 -0.85 6.36
CA LEU A 22 10.36 -1.17 5.12
C LEU A 22 10.83 0.09 4.39
N ILE A 23 9.98 1.12 4.30
CA ILE A 23 10.30 2.41 3.69
C ILE A 23 11.46 3.05 4.46
N GLN A 24 11.36 3.14 5.79
CA GLN A 24 12.43 3.67 6.64
C GLN A 24 13.74 2.89 6.44
N TYR A 25 13.69 1.57 6.42
CA TYR A 25 14.88 0.75 6.18
C TYR A 25 15.52 1.04 4.81
N LEU A 26 14.72 1.20 3.76
CA LEU A 26 15.22 1.52 2.43
C LEU A 26 15.86 2.91 2.39
N CYS A 27 15.26 3.91 3.05
CA CYS A 27 15.83 5.26 3.20
C CYS A 27 17.18 5.22 3.94
N GLU A 28 17.25 4.54 5.10
CA GLU A 28 18.49 4.34 5.86
C GLU A 28 19.61 3.64 5.06
N LYS A 29 19.24 2.81 4.08
CA LYS A 29 20.20 2.15 3.19
C LYS A 29 20.55 2.99 1.95
N GLY A 30 20.10 4.25 1.88
CA GLY A 30 20.35 5.14 0.75
C GLY A 30 19.77 4.61 -0.56
N LYS A 31 18.60 3.97 -0.51
CA LYS A 31 17.89 3.41 -1.67
C LYS A 31 16.87 4.38 -2.28
N GLY A 32 16.78 5.59 -1.71
CA GLY A 32 15.85 6.63 -2.17
C GLY A 32 16.19 7.26 -3.53
N PRO A 33 15.28 8.10 -4.06
CA PRO A 33 13.96 8.37 -3.50
C PRO A 33 13.04 7.16 -3.60
N ILE A 34 12.14 7.00 -2.62
CA ILE A 34 11.18 5.89 -2.56
C ILE A 34 9.78 6.44 -2.78
N LEU A 35 8.98 5.81 -3.64
CA LEU A 35 7.56 6.10 -3.71
C LEU A 35 6.79 5.17 -2.76
N ALA A 36 6.23 5.74 -1.71
CA ALA A 36 5.27 5.10 -0.84
C ALA A 36 3.86 5.28 -1.42
N VAL A 37 3.08 4.22 -1.47
CA VAL A 37 1.69 4.27 -1.96
C VAL A 37 0.78 3.66 -0.91
N ASP A 38 -0.10 4.49 -0.33
CA ASP A 38 -1.19 4.02 0.51
C ASP A 38 -2.41 3.74 -0.36
N ALA A 39 -2.63 2.48 -0.66
CA ALA A 39 -3.76 2.01 -1.47
C ALA A 39 -4.96 1.57 -0.61
N ASP A 40 -4.94 1.82 0.72
CA ASP A 40 -6.09 1.60 1.59
C ASP A 40 -6.97 2.86 1.64
N ALA A 41 -8.28 2.70 1.44
CA ALA A 41 -9.23 3.79 1.57
C ALA A 41 -9.25 4.42 2.97
N ASN A 42 -8.82 3.70 4.00
CA ASN A 42 -8.73 4.23 5.37
C ASN A 42 -7.48 5.07 5.63
N SER A 43 -6.48 4.99 4.77
CA SER A 43 -5.27 5.83 4.74
C SER A 43 -4.63 6.02 6.12
N ASN A 44 -3.66 5.18 6.45
CA ASN A 44 -2.96 5.25 7.74
C ASN A 44 -1.43 5.25 7.57
N LEU A 45 -0.92 5.12 6.34
CA LEU A 45 0.52 5.06 6.09
C LEU A 45 1.19 6.42 6.36
N ASN A 46 0.49 7.52 6.09
CA ASN A 46 0.94 8.87 6.41
C ASN A 46 1.19 9.06 7.91
N GLU A 47 0.32 8.52 8.78
CA GLU A 47 0.50 8.59 10.24
C GLU A 47 1.75 7.82 10.68
N VAL A 48 2.01 6.64 10.06
CA VAL A 48 3.19 5.82 10.35
C VAL A 48 4.47 6.49 9.86
N LEU A 49 4.43 7.18 8.72
CA LEU A 49 5.56 7.91 8.16
C LEU A 49 5.76 9.32 8.77
N GLY A 50 4.78 9.81 9.53
CA GLY A 50 4.86 11.10 10.23
C GLY A 50 4.67 12.31 9.33
N VAL A 51 3.97 12.16 8.21
CA VAL A 51 3.73 13.24 7.25
C VAL A 51 2.24 13.61 7.18
N GLU A 52 1.96 14.89 6.91
CA GLU A 52 0.60 15.38 6.71
C GLU A 52 0.20 15.26 5.25
N VAL A 53 -1.05 14.87 5.00
CA VAL A 53 -1.63 14.73 3.66
C VAL A 53 -2.78 15.72 3.51
N GLU A 54 -2.59 16.71 2.66
CA GLU A 54 -3.61 17.73 2.40
C GLU A 54 -4.66 17.27 1.38
N THR A 55 -4.24 16.49 0.40
CA THR A 55 -5.09 16.04 -0.73
C THR A 55 -4.86 14.57 -1.01
N THR A 56 -5.93 13.80 -1.12
CA THR A 56 -5.90 12.40 -1.53
C THR A 56 -6.39 12.23 -2.97
N LEU A 57 -6.14 11.08 -3.57
CA LEU A 57 -6.67 10.76 -4.89
C LEU A 57 -8.22 10.68 -4.90
N GLY A 58 -8.80 10.32 -3.75
CA GLY A 58 -10.23 10.37 -3.54
C GLY A 58 -10.79 11.79 -3.63
N ASP A 59 -10.09 12.76 -3.03
CA ASP A 59 -10.48 14.18 -3.10
C ASP A 59 -10.39 14.72 -4.53
N VAL A 60 -9.30 14.40 -5.25
CA VAL A 60 -9.12 14.76 -6.67
C VAL A 60 -10.28 14.20 -7.51
N ARG A 61 -10.65 12.95 -7.31
CA ARG A 61 -11.80 12.35 -8.01
C ARG A 61 -13.09 13.08 -7.72
N GLU A 62 -13.34 13.45 -6.45
CA GLU A 62 -14.56 14.16 -6.07
C GLU A 62 -14.61 15.58 -6.65
N GLU A 63 -13.48 16.27 -6.67
CA GLU A 63 -13.34 17.57 -7.32
C GLU A 63 -13.71 17.48 -8.81
N ILE A 64 -13.17 16.49 -9.51
CA ILE A 64 -13.48 16.26 -10.94
C ILE A 64 -14.97 15.90 -11.15
N ALA A 65 -15.54 15.08 -10.26
CA ALA A 65 -16.95 14.70 -10.35
C ALA A 65 -17.90 15.88 -10.07
N ARG A 66 -17.54 16.77 -9.14
CA ARG A 66 -18.28 18.01 -8.87
C ARG A 66 -18.22 18.97 -10.05
N ALA A 67 -17.06 19.06 -10.71
CA ALA A 67 -16.90 19.88 -11.93
C ALA A 67 -17.87 19.50 -13.06
N GLU A 68 -18.26 18.24 -13.14
CA GLU A 68 -19.24 17.76 -14.12
C GLU A 68 -20.68 18.18 -13.79
N LEU A 69 -20.98 18.41 -12.53
CA LEU A 69 -22.34 18.71 -12.05
C LEU A 69 -22.57 20.19 -11.74
N ALA A 70 -21.51 20.97 -11.58
CA ALA A 70 -21.59 22.36 -11.18
C ALA A 70 -21.73 23.31 -12.39
N SER A 71 -22.45 24.42 -12.16
CA SER A 71 -22.54 25.53 -13.13
C SER A 71 -21.21 26.30 -13.26
N GLU A 72 -20.29 26.12 -12.32
CA GLU A 72 -18.92 26.65 -12.37
C GLU A 72 -17.94 25.47 -12.49
N ASN A 73 -17.33 25.36 -13.67
CA ASN A 73 -16.34 24.33 -13.95
C ASN A 73 -14.97 24.76 -13.41
N PRO A 74 -14.35 24.05 -12.44
CA PRO A 74 -13.02 24.39 -11.92
C PRO A 74 -11.90 24.11 -12.94
N ILE A 75 -12.18 23.41 -14.04
CA ILE A 75 -11.19 23.11 -15.07
C ILE A 75 -10.90 24.41 -15.86
N PRO A 76 -9.63 24.88 -15.90
CA PRO A 76 -9.25 26.08 -16.63
C PRO A 76 -9.64 26.01 -18.10
N ALA A 77 -10.05 27.17 -18.67
CA ALA A 77 -10.41 27.24 -20.07
C ALA A 77 -9.25 26.77 -20.97
N GLY A 78 -9.53 25.82 -21.85
CA GLY A 78 -8.54 25.24 -22.77
C GLY A 78 -7.77 24.02 -22.22
N MET A 79 -7.99 23.62 -20.96
CA MET A 79 -7.41 22.41 -20.39
C MET A 79 -8.38 21.23 -20.56
N SER A 80 -7.87 20.08 -20.97
CA SER A 80 -8.70 18.86 -20.99
C SER A 80 -8.95 18.34 -19.57
N LYS A 81 -10.03 17.60 -19.37
CA LYS A 81 -10.32 16.93 -18.10
C LYS A 81 -9.19 15.97 -17.69
N ALA A 82 -8.57 15.31 -18.66
CA ALA A 82 -7.47 14.39 -18.42
C ALA A 82 -6.21 15.14 -17.92
N ASP A 83 -5.85 16.24 -18.56
CA ASP A 83 -4.70 17.07 -18.16
C ASP A 83 -4.92 17.69 -16.77
N TYR A 84 -6.17 18.12 -16.50
CA TYR A 84 -6.53 18.63 -15.19
C TYR A 84 -6.41 17.54 -14.10
N ALA A 85 -6.94 16.34 -14.37
CA ALA A 85 -6.81 15.21 -13.45
C ALA A 85 -5.34 14.84 -13.20
N GLU A 86 -4.52 14.81 -14.25
CA GLU A 86 -3.10 14.53 -14.15
C GLU A 86 -2.37 15.54 -13.25
N ARG A 87 -2.60 16.84 -13.50
CA ARG A 87 -2.04 17.91 -12.67
C ARG A 87 -2.46 17.81 -11.21
N ARG A 88 -3.77 17.61 -10.95
CA ARG A 88 -4.29 17.47 -9.58
C ARG A 88 -3.75 16.21 -8.89
N PHE A 89 -3.42 15.19 -9.67
CA PHE A 89 -2.76 13.99 -9.17
C PHE A 89 -1.31 14.25 -8.76
N GLU A 90 -0.58 15.05 -9.53
CA GLU A 90 0.77 15.51 -9.18
C GLU A 90 0.72 16.39 -7.92
N ASP A 91 -0.27 17.29 -7.80
CA ASP A 91 -0.49 18.12 -6.62
C ASP A 91 -0.84 17.29 -5.34
N ALA A 92 -1.30 16.05 -5.49
CA ALA A 92 -1.60 15.14 -4.38
C ALA A 92 -0.40 14.29 -3.93
N LEU A 93 0.74 14.41 -4.60
CA LEU A 93 1.98 13.78 -4.17
C LEU A 93 2.56 14.59 -3.00
N VAL A 94 2.76 13.92 -1.87
CA VAL A 94 3.48 14.51 -0.72
C VAL A 94 4.96 14.22 -0.90
N GLU A 95 5.76 15.25 -1.05
CA GLU A 95 7.22 15.15 -1.21
C GLU A 95 7.90 15.33 0.15
N ASP A 96 8.80 14.41 0.49
CA ASP A 96 9.68 14.45 1.67
C ASP A 96 11.14 14.25 1.22
N ASP A 97 12.10 14.43 2.10
CA ASP A 97 13.54 14.40 1.78
C ASP A 97 13.99 13.04 1.21
N ASP A 98 13.48 11.92 1.72
CA ASP A 98 13.93 10.57 1.38
C ASP A 98 12.88 9.73 0.65
N PHE A 99 11.62 10.13 0.70
CA PHE A 99 10.50 9.42 0.07
C PHE A 99 9.40 10.39 -0.34
N ASP A 100 8.59 9.98 -1.31
CA ASP A 100 7.35 10.63 -1.66
C ASP A 100 6.18 9.73 -1.29
N LEU A 101 5.05 10.32 -0.90
CA LEU A 101 3.85 9.56 -0.51
C LEU A 101 2.66 9.92 -1.39
N LEU A 102 1.99 8.90 -1.90
CA LEU A 102 0.73 9.00 -2.61
C LEU A 102 -0.36 8.25 -1.84
N VAL A 103 -1.47 8.94 -1.54
CA VAL A 103 -2.55 8.39 -0.72
C VAL A 103 -3.84 8.26 -1.51
N MET A 104 -4.43 7.06 -1.54
CA MET A 104 -5.69 6.81 -2.22
C MET A 104 -6.85 7.57 -1.56
N GLY A 105 -7.00 7.51 -0.27
CA GLY A 105 -8.09 8.15 0.48
C GLY A 105 -9.48 7.57 0.20
N ARG A 106 -10.48 8.09 0.90
CA ARG A 106 -11.89 7.71 0.74
C ARG A 106 -12.56 8.56 -0.32
N THR A 107 -13.47 7.94 -1.08
CA THR A 107 -14.42 8.67 -1.92
C THR A 107 -15.77 8.75 -1.21
N GLN A 108 -16.38 9.94 -1.12
CA GLN A 108 -17.65 10.17 -0.40
C GLN A 108 -18.90 10.00 -1.28
N GLY A 109 -18.76 9.76 -2.57
CA GLY A 109 -19.89 9.69 -3.51
C GLY A 109 -20.35 8.28 -3.87
N LYS A 110 -21.57 8.17 -4.43
CA LYS A 110 -22.03 6.98 -5.14
C LYS A 110 -21.18 6.80 -6.39
N GLY A 111 -20.10 6.05 -6.33
CA GLY A 111 -19.26 5.80 -7.49
C GLY A 111 -18.21 4.72 -7.20
N CYS A 112 -17.86 4.02 -8.25
CA CYS A 112 -16.86 2.97 -8.19
C CYS A 112 -15.47 3.61 -8.05
N TYR A 113 -14.58 3.00 -7.28
CA TYR A 113 -13.15 3.33 -7.23
C TYR A 113 -12.43 3.11 -8.57
N CYS A 114 -13.14 2.64 -9.60
CA CYS A 114 -12.56 2.32 -10.91
C CYS A 114 -11.81 3.50 -11.54
N PHE A 115 -12.32 4.74 -11.38
CA PHE A 115 -11.65 5.92 -11.90
C PHE A 115 -10.35 6.22 -11.14
N VAL A 116 -10.38 6.20 -9.81
CA VAL A 116 -9.19 6.44 -8.97
C VAL A 116 -8.16 5.35 -9.19
N ASN A 117 -8.60 4.09 -9.28
CA ASN A 117 -7.73 2.96 -9.58
C ASN A 117 -7.08 3.11 -10.96
N GLY A 118 -7.82 3.55 -11.99
CA GLY A 118 -7.28 3.80 -13.32
C GLY A 118 -6.25 4.94 -13.36
N LEU A 119 -6.51 6.02 -12.61
CA LEU A 119 -5.54 7.10 -12.43
C LEU A 119 -4.28 6.59 -11.73
N LEU A 120 -4.43 5.89 -10.60
CA LEU A 120 -3.32 5.33 -9.86
C LEU A 120 -2.48 4.39 -10.72
N GLN A 121 -3.12 3.49 -11.46
CA GLN A 121 -2.43 2.59 -12.40
C GLN A 121 -1.60 3.36 -13.44
N THR A 122 -2.19 4.41 -14.04
CA THR A 122 -1.52 5.22 -15.06
C THR A 122 -0.31 5.96 -14.47
N GLN A 123 -0.46 6.52 -13.29
CA GLN A 123 0.63 7.26 -12.64
C GLN A 123 1.73 6.33 -12.11
N LEU A 124 1.37 5.18 -11.52
CA LEU A 124 2.37 4.19 -11.12
C LEU A 124 3.20 3.71 -12.31
N ALA A 125 2.59 3.53 -13.48
CA ALA A 125 3.31 3.19 -14.69
C ALA A 125 4.33 4.29 -15.12
N LYS A 126 4.01 5.57 -14.92
CA LYS A 126 4.93 6.69 -15.16
C LYS A 126 6.04 6.72 -14.11
N TYR A 127 5.69 6.60 -12.84
CA TYR A 127 6.64 6.68 -11.73
C TYR A 127 7.62 5.52 -11.66
N GLN A 128 7.33 4.36 -12.27
CA GLN A 128 8.27 3.24 -12.38
C GLN A 128 9.63 3.61 -13.00
N ASN A 129 9.72 4.71 -13.74
CA ASN A 129 10.99 5.17 -14.31
C ASN A 129 11.71 6.21 -13.44
N ASN A 130 11.02 6.78 -12.45
CA ASN A 130 11.53 7.90 -11.65
C ASN A 130 12.05 7.44 -10.28
N TYR A 131 11.53 6.31 -9.77
CA TYR A 131 11.89 5.78 -8.45
C TYR A 131 12.60 4.44 -8.57
N PRO A 132 13.66 4.20 -7.80
CA PRO A 132 14.28 2.87 -7.72
C PRO A 132 13.37 1.85 -7.01
N TYR A 133 12.58 2.29 -6.02
CA TYR A 133 11.65 1.46 -5.28
C TYR A 133 10.26 2.10 -5.19
N ILE A 134 9.22 1.28 -5.31
CA ILE A 134 7.83 1.64 -5.02
C ILE A 134 7.31 0.64 -3.99
N VAL A 135 6.86 1.13 -2.83
CA VAL A 135 6.28 0.30 -1.76
C VAL A 135 4.79 0.58 -1.68
N VAL A 136 3.97 -0.45 -1.83
CA VAL A 136 2.51 -0.32 -1.86
C VAL A 136 1.90 -1.02 -0.67
N ASP A 137 1.25 -0.25 0.22
CA ASP A 137 0.39 -0.76 1.28
C ASP A 137 -1.01 -1.02 0.73
N ASN A 138 -1.38 -2.30 0.58
CA ASN A 138 -2.68 -2.65 0.04
C ASN A 138 -3.75 -2.73 1.13
N GLU A 139 -4.98 -2.38 0.75
CA GLU A 139 -6.17 -2.63 1.56
C GLU A 139 -6.25 -4.09 2.03
N ALA A 140 -7.04 -4.33 3.07
CA ALA A 140 -7.33 -5.67 3.56
C ALA A 140 -7.98 -6.52 2.48
N GLY A 141 -7.27 -7.56 2.02
CA GLY A 141 -7.72 -8.45 0.94
C GLY A 141 -6.92 -8.25 -0.34
N MET A 142 -7.59 -8.49 -1.47
CA MET A 142 -6.94 -8.59 -2.78
C MET A 142 -7.57 -7.68 -3.83
N GLU A 143 -8.46 -6.78 -3.44
CA GLU A 143 -9.27 -6.05 -4.42
C GLU A 143 -8.40 -5.20 -5.36
N HIS A 144 -7.36 -4.55 -4.85
CA HIS A 144 -6.46 -3.76 -5.68
C HIS A 144 -5.59 -4.61 -6.61
N ILE A 145 -5.13 -5.76 -6.13
CA ILE A 145 -4.35 -6.70 -6.93
C ILE A 145 -5.25 -7.31 -8.02
N SER A 146 -6.45 -7.78 -7.66
CA SER A 146 -7.39 -8.38 -8.62
C SER A 146 -7.93 -7.39 -9.64
N ARG A 147 -7.97 -6.09 -9.31
CA ARG A 147 -8.41 -5.02 -10.23
C ARG A 147 -7.27 -4.49 -11.12
N GLY A 148 -6.06 -5.06 -11.02
CA GLY A 148 -4.92 -4.65 -11.84
C GLY A 148 -4.43 -3.23 -11.57
N VAL A 149 -4.63 -2.70 -10.35
CA VAL A 149 -4.13 -1.37 -9.98
C VAL A 149 -2.61 -1.33 -10.00
N LEU A 150 -1.97 -2.45 -9.68
CA LEU A 150 -0.53 -2.60 -9.80
C LEU A 150 -0.20 -3.17 -11.19
N PRO A 151 0.46 -2.40 -12.07
CA PRO A 151 0.79 -2.86 -13.43
C PRO A 151 1.78 -4.04 -13.43
N SER A 152 2.67 -4.07 -12.45
CA SER A 152 3.60 -5.19 -12.18
C SER A 152 4.14 -5.06 -10.77
N MET A 153 4.48 -6.16 -10.13
CA MET A 153 5.21 -6.19 -8.86
C MET A 153 6.32 -7.24 -8.94
N GLN A 154 7.50 -6.90 -8.45
CA GLN A 154 8.62 -7.84 -8.38
C GLN A 154 8.61 -8.61 -7.06
N THR A 155 8.08 -8.01 -5.99
CA THR A 155 7.99 -8.65 -4.68
C THR A 155 6.58 -8.52 -4.10
N ALA A 156 5.98 -9.63 -3.70
CA ALA A 156 4.76 -9.66 -2.90
C ALA A 156 5.10 -10.11 -1.47
N ILE A 157 4.91 -9.22 -0.50
CA ILE A 157 5.04 -9.52 0.92
C ILE A 157 3.67 -9.79 1.50
N LEU A 158 3.42 -11.05 1.86
CA LEU A 158 2.19 -11.49 2.50
C LEU A 158 2.35 -11.40 4.01
N VAL A 159 1.45 -10.68 4.67
CA VAL A 159 1.50 -10.48 6.12
C VAL A 159 0.35 -11.22 6.80
N SER A 160 0.69 -12.04 7.78
CA SER A 160 -0.27 -12.76 8.62
C SER A 160 0.02 -12.53 10.10
N ASP A 161 -1.00 -12.63 10.92
CA ASP A 161 -0.84 -12.86 12.35
C ASP A 161 -0.42 -14.33 12.63
N CYS A 162 -0.06 -14.64 13.89
CA CYS A 162 0.33 -15.97 14.32
C CYS A 162 -0.90 -16.89 14.54
N SER A 163 -1.83 -16.91 13.56
CA SER A 163 -3.03 -17.77 13.61
C SER A 163 -3.17 -18.61 12.35
N ARG A 164 -3.74 -19.81 12.49
CA ARG A 164 -4.08 -20.68 11.35
C ARG A 164 -4.94 -19.98 10.30
N ARG A 165 -5.97 -19.24 10.76
CA ARG A 165 -6.88 -18.51 9.87
C ARG A 165 -6.16 -17.38 9.11
N GLY A 166 -5.19 -16.73 9.77
CA GLY A 166 -4.34 -15.74 9.13
C GLY A 166 -3.51 -16.35 8.00
N VAL A 167 -2.81 -17.45 8.29
CA VAL A 167 -2.00 -18.19 7.29
C VAL A 167 -2.87 -18.68 6.12
N GLN A 168 -4.05 -19.23 6.37
CA GLN A 168 -4.98 -19.64 5.32
C GLN A 168 -5.48 -18.47 4.48
N ALA A 169 -5.68 -17.30 5.11
CA ALA A 169 -6.10 -16.11 4.38
C ALA A 169 -5.01 -15.65 3.40
N VAL A 170 -3.76 -15.61 3.82
CA VAL A 170 -2.65 -15.23 2.92
C VAL A 170 -2.32 -16.32 1.90
N GLY A 171 -2.59 -17.59 2.20
CA GLY A 171 -2.55 -18.68 1.22
C GLY A 171 -3.48 -18.40 0.03
N ARG A 172 -4.74 -18.00 0.31
CA ARG A 172 -5.68 -17.58 -0.75
C ARG A 172 -5.20 -16.36 -1.53
N ILE A 173 -4.49 -15.43 -0.86
CA ILE A 173 -3.87 -14.29 -1.53
C ILE A 173 -2.80 -14.76 -2.51
N ALA A 174 -1.94 -15.68 -2.10
CA ALA A 174 -0.90 -16.26 -2.97
C ALA A 174 -1.50 -17.00 -4.18
N GLU A 175 -2.62 -17.69 -4.00
CA GLU A 175 -3.35 -18.34 -5.10
C GLU A 175 -3.91 -17.30 -6.09
N LEU A 176 -4.53 -16.23 -5.58
CA LEU A 176 -5.11 -15.18 -6.42
C LEU A 176 -4.04 -14.41 -7.22
N ILE A 177 -2.85 -14.19 -6.66
CA ILE A 177 -1.72 -13.62 -7.42
C ILE A 177 -1.41 -14.45 -8.67
N LYS A 178 -1.47 -15.78 -8.54
CA LYS A 178 -1.27 -16.71 -9.68
C LYS A 178 -2.46 -16.69 -10.64
N GLU A 179 -3.69 -16.67 -10.14
CA GLU A 179 -4.91 -16.63 -10.95
C GLU A 179 -5.04 -15.34 -11.78
N CYS A 180 -4.51 -14.22 -11.25
CA CYS A 180 -4.47 -12.93 -11.95
C CYS A 180 -3.31 -12.81 -12.95
N ASP A 181 -2.59 -13.90 -13.24
CA ASP A 181 -1.44 -13.95 -14.15
C ASP A 181 -0.33 -12.96 -13.75
N MET A 182 -0.21 -12.68 -12.47
CA MET A 182 0.87 -11.86 -11.91
C MET A 182 2.04 -12.78 -11.55
N HIS A 183 3.22 -12.43 -12.03
CA HIS A 183 4.43 -13.24 -11.87
C HIS A 183 5.50 -12.46 -11.09
N PRO A 184 5.32 -12.19 -9.78
CA PRO A 184 6.38 -11.58 -8.99
C PRO A 184 7.59 -12.53 -8.89
N ASP A 185 8.79 -11.95 -8.87
CA ASP A 185 10.04 -12.71 -8.69
C ASP A 185 10.06 -13.38 -7.30
N THR A 186 9.44 -12.73 -6.32
CA THR A 186 9.37 -13.22 -4.94
C THR A 186 7.96 -13.06 -4.37
N VAL A 187 7.42 -14.16 -3.83
CA VAL A 187 6.25 -14.16 -2.96
C VAL A 187 6.67 -14.71 -1.61
N GLY A 188 6.61 -13.88 -0.56
CA GLY A 188 7.09 -14.28 0.75
C GLY A 188 6.15 -13.91 1.88
N LEU A 189 6.13 -14.74 2.93
CA LEU A 189 5.30 -14.59 4.11
C LEU A 189 6.08 -13.97 5.27
N ILE A 190 5.51 -12.96 5.90
CA ILE A 190 5.92 -12.47 7.21
C ILE A 190 4.81 -12.81 8.22
N ILE A 191 5.16 -13.53 9.27
CA ILE A 191 4.29 -13.70 10.44
C ILE A 191 4.58 -12.57 11.41
N ASN A 192 3.59 -11.73 11.63
CA ASN A 192 3.68 -10.57 12.52
C ASN A 192 3.04 -10.87 13.89
N ARG A 193 3.48 -10.13 14.91
CA ARG A 193 2.99 -10.23 16.30
C ARG A 193 3.09 -11.66 16.87
N ALA A 194 4.16 -12.36 16.55
CA ALA A 194 4.37 -13.71 17.09
C ALA A 194 4.74 -13.62 18.57
N PRO A 195 4.03 -14.32 19.46
CA PRO A 195 4.37 -14.36 20.89
C PRO A 195 5.80 -14.87 21.11
N GLY A 196 6.65 -14.05 21.75
CA GLY A 196 8.07 -14.37 21.96
C GLY A 196 8.87 -14.61 20.68
N GLY A 197 8.40 -14.14 19.52
CA GLY A 197 9.07 -14.29 18.22
C GLY A 197 9.14 -15.73 17.71
N LYS A 198 8.30 -16.64 18.21
CA LYS A 198 8.35 -18.06 17.88
C LYS A 198 7.02 -18.55 17.31
N LEU A 199 7.12 -19.44 16.34
CA LEU A 199 5.97 -20.15 15.78
C LEU A 199 5.78 -21.49 16.47
N ASN A 200 4.55 -21.82 16.82
CA ASN A 200 4.21 -23.18 17.23
C ASN A 200 4.13 -24.12 16.00
N ASP A 201 4.20 -25.44 16.26
CA ASP A 201 4.27 -26.42 15.18
C ASP A 201 3.03 -26.41 14.29
N GLY A 202 1.83 -26.18 14.87
CA GLY A 202 0.61 -26.09 14.06
C GLY A 202 0.55 -24.92 13.08
N ILE A 203 1.28 -23.82 13.36
CA ILE A 203 1.42 -22.71 12.40
C ILE A 203 2.45 -23.07 11.33
N LYS A 204 3.58 -23.72 11.71
CA LYS A 204 4.57 -24.19 10.74
C LYS A 204 3.97 -25.17 9.74
N GLU A 205 3.24 -26.17 10.26
CA GLU A 205 2.50 -27.14 9.42
C GLU A 205 1.52 -26.45 8.47
N GLU A 206 0.78 -25.43 8.95
CA GLU A 206 -0.15 -24.70 8.08
C GLU A 206 0.57 -23.89 7.00
N ILE A 207 1.72 -23.27 7.32
CA ILE A 207 2.56 -22.56 6.32
C ILE A 207 3.04 -23.52 5.23
N GLU A 208 3.54 -24.70 5.62
CA GLU A 208 3.97 -25.75 4.70
C GLU A 208 2.81 -26.26 3.84
N LYS A 209 1.64 -26.51 4.46
CA LYS A 209 0.43 -26.95 3.75
C LYS A 209 -0.05 -25.95 2.71
N GLN A 210 0.09 -24.64 2.98
CA GLN A 210 -0.26 -23.58 2.04
C GLN A 210 0.85 -23.32 1.00
N GLY A 211 1.99 -24.00 1.09
CA GLY A 211 3.12 -23.82 0.17
C GLY A 211 3.74 -22.42 0.22
N LEU A 212 3.67 -21.74 1.38
CA LEU A 212 4.14 -20.38 1.54
C LEU A 212 5.62 -20.35 1.93
N HIS A 213 6.37 -19.43 1.34
CA HIS A 213 7.76 -19.19 1.69
C HIS A 213 7.86 -18.19 2.86
N LEU A 214 8.30 -18.65 4.03
CA LEU A 214 8.46 -17.82 5.22
C LEU A 214 9.73 -16.96 5.10
N LEU A 215 9.58 -15.65 5.00
CA LEU A 215 10.68 -14.67 4.99
C LEU A 215 11.14 -14.33 6.41
N GLY A 216 10.21 -14.23 7.37
CA GLY A 216 10.55 -13.85 8.71
C GLY A 216 9.37 -13.90 9.69
N VAL A 217 9.74 -13.78 10.96
CA VAL A 217 8.80 -13.73 12.09
C VAL A 217 9.09 -12.47 12.89
N VAL A 218 8.12 -11.59 12.98
CA VAL A 218 8.20 -10.36 13.76
C VAL A 218 7.56 -10.62 15.12
N PRO A 219 8.29 -10.42 16.22
CA PRO A 219 7.74 -10.62 17.55
C PRO A 219 6.64 -9.61 17.87
N GLN A 220 5.78 -9.95 18.80
CA GLN A 220 4.90 -8.98 19.42
C GLN A 220 5.74 -8.02 20.25
N ASP A 221 5.58 -6.72 20.02
CA ASP A 221 6.24 -5.65 20.74
C ASP A 221 5.20 -4.75 21.38
N GLU A 222 5.31 -4.56 22.71
CA GLU A 222 4.35 -3.75 23.48
C GLU A 222 4.48 -2.25 23.16
N THR A 223 5.69 -1.80 22.79
CA THR A 223 5.93 -0.39 22.44
C THR A 223 5.25 -0.07 21.14
N VAL A 224 5.45 -0.89 20.10
CA VAL A 224 4.76 -0.76 18.81
C VAL A 224 3.24 -0.86 18.98
N TYR A 225 2.79 -1.72 19.90
CA TYR A 225 1.35 -1.86 20.20
C TYR A 225 0.80 -0.60 20.87
N ALA A 226 1.46 -0.09 21.91
CA ALA A 226 1.06 1.12 22.62
C ALA A 226 1.00 2.33 21.68
N VAL A 227 1.93 2.40 20.74
CA VAL A 227 2.12 3.43 19.74
C VAL A 227 0.98 3.44 18.71
N SER A 228 0.46 2.30 18.31
CA SER A 228 -0.71 2.20 17.43
C SER A 228 -2.00 2.76 18.04
N TYR A 229 -2.02 3.00 19.35
CA TYR A 229 -3.16 3.61 20.06
C TYR A 229 -2.99 5.10 20.37
N THR A 230 -1.79 5.67 20.21
CA THR A 230 -1.48 7.04 20.69
C THR A 230 -0.98 7.99 19.60
N HIS A 231 -1.33 7.81 18.33
CA HIS A 231 -0.77 8.56 17.21
C HIS A 231 0.78 8.56 17.22
N LEU A 232 1.37 7.84 16.35
CA LEU A 232 2.80 7.64 16.33
C LEU A 232 3.47 8.07 15.07
N THR A 233 4.35 8.98 15.28
CA THR A 233 5.59 9.08 14.54
C THR A 233 6.56 8.03 15.06
N LEU A 234 7.15 7.20 14.20
CA LEU A 234 8.31 6.40 14.55
C LEU A 234 9.43 7.38 14.97
N PRO A 235 10.14 7.13 16.09
CA PRO A 235 11.20 8.04 16.50
C PRO A 235 12.27 8.10 15.41
N THR A 236 12.41 9.29 14.83
CA THR A 236 13.59 9.62 14.02
C THR A 236 14.78 9.69 14.95
N THR A 237 15.66 8.72 14.89
CA THR A 237 16.94 8.70 15.62
C THR A 237 18.00 9.50 14.87
#